data_b64b133abe890d815bd5a70c67e283f6
#
_entry.id   b64b133abe890d815bd5a70c67e283f6
#
_cell.length_a   1.000
_cell.length_b   1.000
_cell.length_c   1.000
_cell.angle_alpha   90.00
_cell.angle_beta   90.00
_cell.angle_gamma   90.00
#
_symmetry.space_group_name_H-M   'P 1'
#
loop_
_entity.id
_entity.type
_entity.pdbx_description
1 polymer ?
#
loop_
_entity_poly.entity_id
_entity_poly.type
_entity_poly.pdbx_seq_one_letter_code
_entity_poly.pdbx_strand_id
1 'polypeptide(L)'
;MEMLTWIGILACLTQSAIFSGLNLAVFSLSRMRLEVEAADGNAAAQRVLDLRSDPNRVLTTILWGNVGINVLLTLLSDSVLTGVSAFLFSTFAITLFGEIAPQAYFSRNALKMASLLAPLLRFYQIVFYPVVRPSAWILDAWLGRESIHFLPERHIKDIIRRHMEESGSDIDRMEALGAINFLTIDDLPVISEGT
;
A
#
# COMPACT_ATOMS: atom_id res chain seq x y z
N MET A 1 17.31 -6.49 34.67
CA MET A 1 17.68 -6.24 33.24
C MET A 1 16.86 -7.08 32.27
N GLU A 2 16.65 -8.36 32.55
CA GLU A 2 15.89 -9.27 31.66
C GLU A 2 14.46 -8.81 31.35
N MET A 3 13.73 -8.30 32.35
CA MET A 3 12.36 -7.81 32.13
C MET A 3 12.30 -6.66 31.12
N LEU A 4 13.29 -5.74 31.13
CA LEU A 4 13.36 -4.62 30.19
C LEU A 4 13.62 -5.13 28.76
N THR A 5 14.46 -6.16 28.62
CA THR A 5 14.75 -6.78 27.30
C THR A 5 13.49 -7.46 26.73
N TRP A 6 12.71 -8.17 27.57
CA TRP A 6 11.45 -8.79 27.13
C TRP A 6 10.42 -7.74 26.70
N ILE A 7 10.33 -6.60 27.40
CA ILE A 7 9.50 -5.47 26.99
C ILE A 7 9.98 -4.93 25.64
N GLY A 8 11.29 -4.81 25.45
CA GLY A 8 11.89 -4.40 24.18
C GLY A 8 11.54 -5.36 23.03
N ILE A 9 11.64 -6.67 23.27
CA ILE A 9 11.27 -7.71 22.29
C ILE A 9 9.80 -7.57 21.90
N LEU A 10 8.90 -7.42 22.88
CA LEU A 10 7.47 -7.25 22.62
C LEU A 10 7.17 -5.95 21.82
N ALA A 11 7.85 -4.85 22.17
CA ALA A 11 7.74 -3.59 21.44
C ALA A 11 8.25 -3.72 20.00
N CYS A 12 9.38 -4.37 19.78
CA CYS A 12 9.90 -4.66 18.44
C CYS A 12 8.95 -5.54 17.64
N LEU A 13 8.39 -6.59 18.25
CA LEU A 13 7.45 -7.48 17.58
C LEU A 13 6.17 -6.74 17.15
N THR A 14 5.64 -5.89 18.03
CA THR A 14 4.48 -5.05 17.70
C THR A 14 4.79 -4.09 16.56
N GLN A 15 5.97 -3.49 16.57
CA GLN A 15 6.39 -2.56 15.53
C GLN A 15 6.64 -3.26 14.19
N SER A 16 7.24 -4.46 14.21
CA SER A 16 7.39 -5.32 13.02
C SER A 16 6.03 -5.67 12.42
N ALA A 17 5.08 -6.06 13.26
CA ALA A 17 3.70 -6.34 12.85
C ALA A 17 3.04 -5.14 12.14
N ILE A 18 3.27 -3.93 12.65
CA ILE A 18 2.74 -2.71 12.04
C ILE A 18 3.36 -2.47 10.66
N PHE A 19 4.68 -2.53 10.52
CA PHE A 19 5.34 -2.32 9.23
C PHE A 19 4.95 -3.38 8.20
N SER A 20 4.97 -4.65 8.60
CA SER A 20 4.64 -5.76 7.72
C SER A 20 3.17 -5.73 7.27
N GLY A 21 2.25 -5.44 8.20
CA GLY A 21 0.83 -5.28 7.89
C GLY A 21 0.56 -4.07 7.00
N LEU A 22 1.21 -2.92 7.26
CA LEU A 22 1.07 -1.72 6.45
C LEU A 22 1.57 -1.92 5.02
N ASN A 23 2.64 -2.68 4.83
CA ASN A 23 3.14 -3.00 3.49
C ASN A 23 2.02 -3.57 2.62
N LEU A 24 1.35 -4.60 3.11
CA LEU A 24 0.25 -5.22 2.38
C LEU A 24 -0.99 -4.32 2.31
N ALA A 25 -1.38 -3.66 3.42
CA ALA A 25 -2.57 -2.82 3.45
C ALA A 25 -2.50 -1.65 2.47
N VAL A 26 -1.36 -0.96 2.41
CA VAL A 26 -1.21 0.21 1.52
C VAL A 26 -1.17 -0.19 0.05
N PHE A 27 -0.51 -1.30 -0.30
CA PHE A 27 -0.30 -1.68 -1.70
C PHE A 27 -1.35 -2.66 -2.25
N SER A 28 -2.18 -3.31 -1.40
CA SER A 28 -3.28 -4.17 -1.87
C SER A 28 -4.49 -3.40 -2.40
N LEU A 29 -4.64 -2.12 -2.03
CA LEU A 29 -5.75 -1.30 -2.50
C LEU A 29 -5.48 -0.79 -3.91
N SER A 30 -6.43 -0.97 -4.83
CA SER A 30 -6.31 -0.39 -6.16
C SER A 30 -6.44 1.13 -6.09
N ARG A 31 -5.63 1.83 -6.88
CA ARG A 31 -5.65 3.29 -6.92
C ARG A 31 -7.00 3.83 -7.37
N MET A 32 -7.56 3.22 -8.42
CA MET A 32 -8.87 3.59 -8.96
C MET A 32 -9.97 3.51 -7.89
N ARG A 33 -9.99 2.42 -7.10
CA ARG A 33 -10.95 2.29 -5.99
C ARG A 33 -10.80 3.41 -4.97
N LEU A 34 -9.54 3.74 -4.60
CA LEU A 34 -9.27 4.84 -3.67
C LEU A 34 -9.74 6.20 -4.21
N GLU A 35 -9.53 6.45 -5.52
CA GLU A 35 -9.96 7.69 -6.18
C GLU A 35 -11.49 7.82 -6.20
N VAL A 36 -12.21 6.74 -6.51
CA VAL A 36 -13.67 6.72 -6.47
C VAL A 36 -14.20 6.95 -5.05
N GLU A 37 -13.69 6.18 -4.06
CA GLU A 37 -14.12 6.35 -2.66
C GLU A 37 -13.78 7.75 -2.11
N ALA A 38 -12.66 8.35 -2.53
CA ALA A 38 -12.29 9.72 -2.13
C ALA A 38 -13.21 10.76 -2.76
N ALA A 39 -13.60 10.59 -4.03
CA ALA A 39 -14.57 11.45 -4.71
C ALA A 39 -15.93 11.40 -4.04
N ASP A 40 -16.33 10.25 -3.50
CA ASP A 40 -17.56 10.07 -2.71
C ASP A 40 -17.45 10.66 -1.27
N GLY A 41 -16.32 11.32 -0.95
CA GLY A 41 -16.12 11.98 0.34
C GLY A 41 -15.54 11.10 1.44
N ASN A 42 -15.03 9.90 1.11
CA ASN A 42 -14.38 9.03 2.09
C ASN A 42 -13.00 9.56 2.50
N ALA A 43 -12.94 10.20 3.68
CA ALA A 43 -11.71 10.77 4.21
C ALA A 43 -10.59 9.72 4.48
N ALA A 44 -10.93 8.44 4.65
CA ALA A 44 -9.94 7.38 4.80
C ALA A 44 -9.25 7.09 3.47
N ALA A 45 -10.02 7.01 2.37
CA ALA A 45 -9.49 6.84 1.02
C ALA A 45 -8.57 8.00 0.62
N GLN A 46 -8.99 9.24 0.91
CA GLN A 46 -8.19 10.44 0.64
C GLN A 46 -6.84 10.39 1.38
N ARG A 47 -6.81 10.00 2.67
CA ARG A 47 -5.55 9.88 3.44
C ARG A 47 -4.59 8.85 2.84
N VAL A 48 -5.11 7.74 2.35
CA VAL A 48 -4.29 6.69 1.71
C VAL A 48 -3.78 7.13 0.34
N LEU A 49 -4.60 7.85 -0.44
CA LEU A 49 -4.17 8.47 -1.70
C LEU A 49 -3.03 9.48 -1.47
N ASP A 50 -3.19 10.37 -0.49
CA ASP A 50 -2.15 11.33 -0.14
C ASP A 50 -0.84 10.66 0.31
N LEU A 51 -0.96 9.52 1.03
CA LEU A 51 0.19 8.73 1.44
C LEU A 51 0.90 8.10 0.23
N ARG A 52 0.13 7.62 -0.75
CA ARG A 52 0.63 7.00 -1.99
C ARG A 52 0.99 8.00 -3.09
N SER A 53 1.03 9.30 -2.79
CA SER A 53 1.54 10.30 -3.75
C SER A 53 3.01 10.05 -4.15
N ASP A 54 3.78 9.41 -3.26
CA ASP A 54 5.15 8.94 -3.51
C ASP A 54 5.27 7.47 -3.05
N PRO A 55 4.88 6.49 -3.91
CA PRO A 55 4.82 5.08 -3.55
C PRO A 55 6.18 4.50 -3.18
N ASN A 56 7.24 4.87 -3.92
CA ASN A 56 8.59 4.36 -3.66
C ASN A 56 9.13 4.85 -2.31
N ARG A 57 8.79 6.07 -1.91
CA ARG A 57 9.13 6.59 -0.59
C ARG A 57 8.36 5.85 0.52
N VAL A 58 7.09 5.55 0.32
CA VAL A 58 6.31 4.75 1.26
C VAL A 58 6.89 3.35 1.39
N LEU A 59 7.13 2.69 0.26
CA LEU A 59 7.71 1.34 0.22
C LEU A 59 9.06 1.28 0.95
N THR A 60 9.98 2.16 0.60
CA THR A 60 11.31 2.19 1.23
C THR A 60 11.24 2.49 2.73
N THR A 61 10.32 3.36 3.17
CA THR A 61 10.12 3.61 4.61
C THR A 61 9.70 2.35 5.35
N ILE A 62 8.73 1.64 4.81
CA ILE A 62 8.20 0.39 5.40
C ILE A 62 9.32 -0.68 5.44
N LEU A 63 10.05 -0.85 4.34
CA LEU A 63 11.11 -1.86 4.25
C LEU A 63 12.26 -1.57 5.21
N TRP A 64 12.77 -0.33 5.24
CA TRP A 64 13.83 0.05 6.18
C TRP A 64 13.38 -0.10 7.64
N GLY A 65 12.15 0.30 7.94
CA GLY A 65 11.56 0.13 9.27
C GLY A 65 11.44 -1.33 9.67
N ASN A 66 10.89 -2.16 8.79
CA ASN A 66 10.69 -3.58 9.05
C ASN A 66 12.01 -4.32 9.24
N VAL A 67 12.97 -4.14 8.33
CA VAL A 67 14.29 -4.77 8.44
C VAL A 67 15.02 -4.30 9.70
N GLY A 68 15.04 -2.99 9.97
CA GLY A 68 15.71 -2.44 11.14
C GLY A 68 15.16 -2.98 12.46
N ILE A 69 13.82 -3.06 12.58
CA ILE A 69 13.19 -3.56 13.79
C ILE A 69 13.35 -5.07 13.96
N ASN A 70 13.36 -5.85 12.87
CA ASN A 70 13.58 -7.29 12.91
C ASN A 70 15.02 -7.65 13.31
N VAL A 71 15.99 -6.88 12.84
CA VAL A 71 17.40 -7.02 13.27
C VAL A 71 17.52 -6.67 14.75
N LEU A 72 16.90 -5.57 15.21
CA LEU A 72 16.92 -5.20 16.62
C LEU A 72 16.26 -6.27 17.51
N LEU A 73 15.13 -6.84 17.07
CA LEU A 73 14.46 -7.92 17.77
C LEU A 73 15.38 -9.14 17.92
N THR A 74 16.07 -9.51 16.85
CA THR A 74 17.02 -10.64 16.86
C THR A 74 18.18 -10.40 17.84
N LEU A 75 18.75 -9.19 17.84
CA LEU A 75 19.82 -8.81 18.78
C LEU A 75 19.34 -8.82 20.24
N LEU A 76 18.13 -8.32 20.51
CA LEU A 76 17.55 -8.39 21.84
C LEU A 76 17.27 -9.83 22.27
N SER A 77 16.82 -10.68 21.35
CA SER A 77 16.59 -12.10 21.63
C SER A 77 17.88 -12.82 21.98
N ASP A 78 19.00 -12.52 21.30
CA ASP A 78 20.30 -13.11 21.58
C ASP A 78 20.86 -12.68 22.94
N SER A 79 20.44 -11.52 23.46
CA SER A 79 20.86 -11.07 24.80
C SER A 79 20.18 -11.84 25.96
N VAL A 80 19.07 -12.52 25.70
CA VAL A 80 18.32 -13.29 26.70
C VAL A 80 18.40 -14.79 26.44
N LEU A 81 18.39 -15.17 25.18
CA LEU A 81 18.51 -16.54 24.69
C LEU A 81 19.85 -16.67 23.97
N THR A 82 20.49 -17.83 24.00
CA THR A 82 21.80 -17.99 23.38
C THR A 82 21.78 -18.87 22.15
N GLY A 83 22.52 -18.44 21.10
CA GLY A 83 22.81 -19.26 19.92
C GLY A 83 21.55 -19.75 19.18
N VAL A 84 21.41 -21.07 19.04
CA VAL A 84 20.34 -21.71 18.26
C VAL A 84 18.95 -21.39 18.82
N SER A 85 18.81 -21.31 20.16
CA SER A 85 17.51 -20.99 20.77
C SER A 85 17.06 -19.57 20.49
N ALA A 86 17.96 -18.60 20.47
CA ALA A 86 17.67 -17.22 20.07
C ALA A 86 17.25 -17.15 18.59
N PHE A 87 17.95 -17.85 17.72
CA PHE A 87 17.64 -17.94 16.31
C PHE A 87 16.23 -18.52 16.06
N LEU A 88 15.94 -19.69 16.66
CA LEU A 88 14.64 -20.35 16.48
C LEU A 88 13.51 -19.49 17.03
N PHE A 89 13.69 -18.92 18.23
CA PHE A 89 12.70 -18.04 18.83
C PHE A 89 12.44 -16.80 17.98
N SER A 90 13.49 -16.06 17.59
CA SER A 90 13.32 -14.84 16.80
C SER A 90 12.71 -15.13 15.43
N THR A 91 13.18 -16.19 14.76
CA THR A 91 12.60 -16.59 13.46
C THR A 91 11.12 -16.91 13.58
N PHE A 92 10.72 -17.73 14.55
CA PHE A 92 9.32 -18.09 14.76
C PHE A 92 8.48 -16.86 15.14
N ALA A 93 8.96 -16.04 16.09
CA ALA A 93 8.24 -14.87 16.57
C ALA A 93 8.06 -13.82 15.47
N ILE A 94 9.12 -13.51 14.71
CA ILE A 94 9.05 -12.56 13.60
C ILE A 94 8.11 -13.09 12.52
N THR A 95 8.32 -14.32 12.06
CA THR A 95 7.53 -14.87 10.94
C THR A 95 6.06 -14.95 11.27
N LEU A 96 5.70 -15.51 12.43
CA LEU A 96 4.29 -15.73 12.76
C LEU A 96 3.59 -14.44 13.23
N PHE A 97 4.18 -13.76 14.22
CA PHE A 97 3.54 -12.60 14.86
C PHE A 97 3.98 -11.26 14.26
N GLY A 98 5.17 -11.19 13.70
CA GLY A 98 5.68 -9.98 13.03
C GLY A 98 5.25 -9.86 11.57
N GLU A 99 4.97 -10.98 10.89
CA GLU A 99 4.68 -10.95 9.45
C GLU A 99 3.35 -11.61 9.08
N ILE A 100 3.20 -12.94 9.21
CA ILE A 100 2.05 -13.67 8.66
C ILE A 100 0.72 -13.20 9.26
N ALA A 101 0.59 -13.19 10.59
CA ALA A 101 -0.66 -12.83 11.25
C ALA A 101 -1.06 -11.36 11.01
N PRO A 102 -0.15 -10.37 11.13
CA PRO A 102 -0.46 -8.98 10.80
C PRO A 102 -0.85 -8.78 9.34
N GLN A 103 -0.12 -9.37 8.39
CA GLN A 103 -0.45 -9.27 6.96
C GLN A 103 -1.84 -9.83 6.66
N ALA A 104 -2.18 -10.99 7.24
CA ALA A 104 -3.51 -11.58 7.07
C ALA A 104 -4.64 -10.71 7.64
N TYR A 105 -4.42 -10.06 8.78
CA TYR A 105 -5.40 -9.16 9.39
C TYR A 105 -5.52 -7.83 8.63
N PHE A 106 -4.39 -7.22 8.28
CA PHE A 106 -4.36 -5.93 7.60
C PHE A 106 -4.90 -6.00 6.18
N SER A 107 -4.65 -7.10 5.44
CA SER A 107 -5.19 -7.27 4.09
C SER A 107 -6.72 -7.28 4.07
N ARG A 108 -7.35 -7.88 5.09
CA ARG A 108 -8.81 -7.90 5.23
C ARG A 108 -9.41 -6.55 5.61
N ASN A 109 -8.63 -5.68 6.25
CA ASN A 109 -9.05 -4.36 6.74
C ASN A 109 -8.19 -3.24 6.14
N ALA A 110 -7.75 -3.39 4.90
CA ALA A 110 -6.67 -2.60 4.30
C ALA A 110 -6.90 -1.08 4.40
N LEU A 111 -8.06 -0.58 3.95
CA LEU A 111 -8.36 0.85 3.96
C LEU A 111 -8.37 1.43 5.39
N LYS A 112 -9.02 0.71 6.32
CA LYS A 112 -9.12 1.14 7.72
C LYS A 112 -7.74 1.20 8.37
N MET A 113 -6.94 0.16 8.21
CA MET A 113 -5.61 0.07 8.84
C MET A 113 -4.61 1.03 8.20
N ALA A 114 -4.59 1.14 6.87
CA ALA A 114 -3.73 2.09 6.17
C ALA A 114 -4.05 3.55 6.55
N SER A 115 -5.34 3.92 6.61
CA SER A 115 -5.75 5.28 6.98
C SER A 115 -5.48 5.61 8.45
N LEU A 116 -5.69 4.64 9.36
CA LEU A 116 -5.45 4.80 10.81
C LEU A 116 -3.97 5.02 11.10
N LEU A 117 -3.10 4.23 10.44
CA LEU A 117 -1.67 4.24 10.67
C LEU A 117 -0.90 5.18 9.72
N ALA A 118 -1.59 5.88 8.82
CA ALA A 118 -0.97 6.87 7.93
C ALA A 118 -0.15 7.94 8.68
N PRO A 119 -0.61 8.53 9.81
CA PRO A 119 0.19 9.52 10.55
C PRO A 119 1.46 8.90 11.15
N LEU A 120 1.40 7.66 11.61
CA LEU A 120 2.57 6.93 12.12
C LEU A 120 3.59 6.69 11.01
N LEU A 121 3.13 6.30 9.83
CA LEU A 121 4.01 6.08 8.68
C LEU A 121 4.66 7.40 8.21
N ARG A 122 3.92 8.51 8.20
CA ARG A 122 4.48 9.85 7.93
C ARG A 122 5.57 10.23 8.95
N PHE A 123 5.37 9.93 10.22
CA PHE A 123 6.40 10.11 11.24
C PHE A 123 7.67 9.31 10.90
N TYR A 124 7.54 8.03 10.53
CA TYR A 124 8.70 7.22 10.12
C TYR A 124 9.36 7.71 8.83
N GLN A 125 8.61 8.26 7.89
CA GLN A 125 9.19 8.89 6.69
C GLN A 125 10.11 10.07 7.03
N ILE A 126 9.84 10.78 8.14
CA ILE A 126 10.70 11.86 8.63
C ILE A 126 11.91 11.28 9.35
N VAL A 127 11.72 10.31 10.25
CA VAL A 127 12.81 9.67 11.01
C VAL A 127 13.82 8.99 10.10
N PHE A 128 13.34 8.25 9.10
CA PHE A 128 14.18 7.52 8.15
C PHE A 128 14.55 8.33 6.91
N TYR A 129 14.22 9.62 6.87
CA TYR A 129 14.45 10.49 5.70
C TYR A 129 15.87 10.35 5.10
N PRO A 130 16.97 10.35 5.90
CA PRO A 130 18.33 10.30 5.34
C PRO A 130 18.65 8.99 4.60
N VAL A 131 17.93 7.91 4.89
CA VAL A 131 18.12 6.58 4.24
C VAL A 131 17.04 6.34 3.18
N VAL A 132 15.82 6.74 3.45
CA VAL A 132 14.66 6.54 2.58
C VAL A 132 14.77 7.35 1.30
N ARG A 133 15.21 8.61 1.39
CA ARG A 133 15.30 9.48 0.21
C ARG A 133 16.26 8.97 -0.86
N PRO A 134 17.52 8.60 -0.54
CA PRO A 134 18.42 8.04 -1.55
C PRO A 134 17.93 6.70 -2.07
N SER A 135 17.35 5.83 -1.20
CA SER A 135 16.81 4.55 -1.61
C SER A 135 15.61 4.70 -2.56
N ALA A 136 14.68 5.62 -2.28
CA ALA A 136 13.55 5.90 -3.15
C ALA A 136 14.02 6.49 -4.50
N TRP A 137 15.01 7.39 -4.49
CA TRP A 137 15.60 7.92 -5.70
C TRP A 137 16.25 6.85 -6.59
N ILE A 138 16.95 5.88 -5.99
CA ILE A 138 17.51 4.74 -6.73
C ILE A 138 16.40 3.91 -7.36
N LEU A 139 15.32 3.65 -6.62
CA LEU A 139 14.15 2.93 -7.15
C LEU A 139 13.47 3.70 -8.28
N ASP A 140 13.29 5.01 -8.14
CA ASP A 140 12.73 5.88 -9.19
C ASP A 140 13.60 5.87 -10.46
N ALA A 141 14.92 5.84 -10.31
CA ALA A 141 15.84 5.79 -11.42
C ALA A 141 15.88 4.41 -12.12
N TRP A 142 15.67 3.34 -11.37
CA TRP A 142 15.73 1.97 -11.88
C TRP A 142 14.40 1.44 -12.41
N LEU A 143 13.30 1.65 -11.66
CA LEU A 143 11.97 1.15 -11.99
C LEU A 143 11.09 2.19 -12.71
N GLY A 144 11.52 3.45 -12.71
CA GLY A 144 10.70 4.58 -13.09
C GLY A 144 9.75 4.98 -11.95
N ARG A 145 9.29 6.22 -11.97
CA ARG A 145 8.17 6.61 -11.12
C ARG A 145 6.95 5.83 -11.57
N GLU A 146 6.17 5.32 -10.62
CA GLU A 146 4.82 4.82 -10.91
C GLU A 146 4.05 6.00 -11.52
N SER A 147 4.25 6.17 -12.84
CA SER A 147 3.57 7.21 -13.60
C SER A 147 2.08 6.95 -13.42
N ILE A 148 1.35 8.02 -13.17
CA ILE A 148 -0.11 8.04 -13.18
C ILE A 148 -0.49 7.59 -14.60
N HIS A 149 -0.57 6.28 -14.80
CA HIS A 149 -1.28 5.73 -15.94
C HIS A 149 -2.75 5.93 -15.59
N PHE A 150 -3.29 7.11 -15.92
CA PHE A 150 -4.69 7.16 -16.27
C PHE A 150 -4.91 5.95 -17.17
N LEU A 151 -5.74 5.02 -16.74
CA LEU A 151 -6.19 3.97 -17.64
C LEU A 151 -6.64 4.71 -18.90
N PRO A 152 -5.94 4.56 -20.06
CA PRO A 152 -6.39 5.23 -21.26
C PRO A 152 -7.86 4.84 -21.44
N GLU A 153 -8.73 5.78 -21.80
CA GLU A 153 -10.16 5.55 -22.03
C GLU A 153 -10.41 4.29 -22.87
N ARG A 154 -9.45 3.97 -23.76
CA ARG A 154 -9.39 2.73 -24.53
C ARG A 154 -9.48 1.46 -23.68
N HIS A 155 -8.81 1.41 -22.51
CA HIS A 155 -8.86 0.24 -21.64
C HIS A 155 -10.20 0.11 -20.92
N ILE A 156 -10.85 1.23 -20.58
CA ILE A 156 -12.20 1.21 -20.01
C ILE A 156 -13.18 0.74 -21.05
N LYS A 157 -13.09 1.25 -22.28
CA LYS A 157 -13.89 0.80 -23.43
C LYS A 157 -13.71 -0.71 -23.70
N ASP A 158 -12.47 -1.22 -23.62
CA ASP A 158 -12.17 -2.64 -23.82
C ASP A 158 -12.72 -3.53 -22.70
N ILE A 159 -12.66 -3.07 -21.44
CA ILE A 159 -13.24 -3.79 -20.29
C ILE A 159 -14.77 -3.86 -20.43
N ILE A 160 -15.44 -2.75 -20.75
CA ILE A 160 -16.89 -2.70 -20.97
C ILE A 160 -17.25 -3.62 -22.14
N ARG A 161 -16.50 -3.57 -23.25
CA ARG A 161 -16.74 -4.43 -24.42
C ARG A 161 -16.60 -5.92 -24.10
N ARG A 162 -15.57 -6.32 -23.33
CA ARG A 162 -15.40 -7.72 -22.90
C ARG A 162 -16.52 -8.18 -21.98
N HIS A 163 -17.00 -7.34 -21.08
CA HIS A 163 -18.15 -7.65 -20.21
C HIS A 163 -19.46 -7.82 -21.02
N MET A 164 -19.63 -7.09 -22.12
CA MET A 164 -20.77 -7.26 -23.01
C MET A 164 -20.73 -8.58 -23.81
N GLU A 165 -19.52 -9.13 -24.05
CA GLU A 165 -19.32 -10.38 -24.80
C GLU A 165 -19.47 -11.61 -23.89
N GLU A 166 -19.33 -11.48 -22.57
CA GLU A 166 -19.56 -12.56 -21.62
C GLU A 166 -21.06 -12.75 -21.39
N SER A 167 -21.56 -13.92 -21.82
CA SER A 167 -22.95 -14.35 -21.64
C SER A 167 -23.28 -14.48 -20.14
N GLY A 168 -23.89 -13.46 -19.56
CA GLY A 168 -24.27 -13.43 -18.13
C GLY A 168 -23.96 -12.13 -17.41
N SER A 169 -23.59 -11.09 -18.14
CA SER A 169 -23.36 -9.75 -17.58
C SER A 169 -24.67 -9.12 -17.07
N ASP A 170 -24.67 -8.61 -15.83
CA ASP A 170 -25.78 -7.86 -15.24
C ASP A 170 -25.98 -6.46 -15.87
N ILE A 171 -25.11 -6.08 -16.82
CA ILE A 171 -25.17 -4.79 -17.51
C ILE A 171 -25.98 -4.98 -18.78
N ASP A 172 -27.11 -4.25 -18.92
CA ASP A 172 -27.88 -4.23 -20.15
C ASP A 172 -27.01 -3.68 -21.30
N ARG A 173 -27.08 -4.38 -22.45
CA ARG A 173 -26.31 -4.04 -23.66
C ARG A 173 -26.54 -2.58 -24.11
N MET A 174 -27.73 -2.05 -23.86
CA MET A 174 -28.09 -0.67 -24.15
C MET A 174 -27.40 0.32 -23.22
N GLU A 175 -27.26 0.01 -21.92
CA GLU A 175 -26.56 0.83 -20.94
C GLU A 175 -25.06 0.88 -21.23
N ALA A 176 -24.45 -0.27 -21.58
CA ALA A 176 -23.04 -0.37 -21.95
C ALA A 176 -22.72 0.43 -23.22
N LEU A 177 -23.60 0.38 -24.24
CA LEU A 177 -23.49 1.21 -25.45
C LEU A 177 -23.66 2.69 -25.15
N GLY A 178 -24.56 3.05 -24.23
CA GLY A 178 -24.74 4.41 -23.76
C GLY A 178 -23.49 4.97 -23.07
N ALA A 179 -22.86 4.17 -22.19
CA ALA A 179 -21.61 4.54 -21.52
C ALA A 179 -20.44 4.72 -22.50
N ILE A 180 -20.31 3.83 -23.49
CA ILE A 180 -19.29 3.93 -24.55
C ILE A 180 -19.49 5.20 -25.39
N ASN A 181 -20.74 5.50 -25.76
CA ASN A 181 -21.08 6.71 -26.53
C ASN A 181 -20.80 7.97 -25.74
N PHE A 182 -21.13 7.99 -24.43
CA PHE A 182 -20.84 9.14 -23.56
C PHE A 182 -19.34 9.43 -23.48
N LEU A 183 -18.51 8.39 -23.29
CA LEU A 183 -17.05 8.52 -23.29
C LEU A 183 -16.47 8.95 -24.67
N THR A 184 -17.23 8.77 -25.76
CA THR A 184 -16.80 9.16 -27.10
C THR A 184 -17.17 10.62 -27.42
N ILE A 185 -18.22 11.15 -26.80
CA ILE A 185 -18.66 12.54 -26.99
C ILE A 185 -17.67 13.53 -26.36
N ASP A 186 -17.02 13.16 -25.27
CA ASP A 186 -16.04 14.00 -24.58
C ASP A 186 -14.72 14.18 -25.38
N ASP A 187 -14.48 13.29 -26.37
CA ASP A 187 -13.33 13.35 -27.29
C ASP A 187 -13.57 14.26 -28.52
N LEU A 188 -14.77 14.84 -28.66
CA LEU A 188 -15.05 15.76 -29.78
C LEU A 188 -14.42 17.13 -29.49
N PRO A 189 -13.60 17.67 -30.43
CA PRO A 189 -13.09 19.01 -30.25
C PRO A 189 -14.26 19.99 -30.20
N VAL A 190 -14.29 20.81 -29.13
CA VAL A 190 -15.23 21.93 -29.04
C VAL A 190 -14.96 22.84 -30.21
N ILE A 191 -15.82 22.79 -31.23
CA ILE A 191 -15.78 23.72 -32.33
C ILE A 191 -16.15 25.09 -31.74
N SER A 192 -15.14 25.92 -31.45
CA SER A 192 -15.36 27.31 -31.10
C SER A 192 -15.99 27.96 -32.34
N GLU A 193 -17.29 28.23 -32.30
CA GLU A 193 -17.89 29.17 -33.27
C GLU A 193 -17.20 30.52 -33.12
N GLY A 194 -16.24 30.77 -33.99
CA GLY A 194 -15.70 32.09 -34.19
C GLY A 194 -16.69 32.94 -34.98
N THR A 195 -17.21 33.94 -34.34
CA THR A 195 -17.79 35.12 -34.99
C THR A 195 -16.68 36.10 -35.26
#